data_9519507362d9cbf395b292349b6ddf25
#
_entry.id   9519507362d9cbf395b292349b6ddf25
#
_cell.length_a   1.000
_cell.length_b   1.000
_cell.length_c   1.000
_cell.angle_alpha   90.00
_cell.angle_beta   90.00
_cell.angle_gamma   90.00
#
_symmetry.space_group_name_H-M   'P 1'
#
loop_
_entity.id
_entity.type
_entity.pdbx_description
1 polymer ?
#
loop_
_entity_poly.entity_id
_entity_poly.type
_entity_poly.pdbx_seq_one_letter_code
_entity_poly.pdbx_strand_id
1 'polypeptide(L)'
;LKIRLILTGAGNIAAACAVSGTFGEFPPGKGDFLVNIGSAAADANDPSVRDGEIFLCNKITEQTTGRTFYPDVIYRHPFAEAEIVTQAVPYRGANETQDPENGAGARLYDMEAAAVYQAGAYYFGPHQMTFLKVVTDHGVAGNGKTGQPEQIGQKIAAQEEAVCAYIDSLRRITEEAVEECGCGAKQDEEEMDIRRLTEDLHASKTMEAMVRQHIRYWMLSGIDYRTVLKEMYASGKLPCRDKREGKNCFEEIRRKLL
;
A
#
# COMPACT_ATOMS: atom_id res chain seq x y z
N LEU A 1 1.38 15.88 8.20
CA LEU A 1 1.94 14.54 7.97
C LEU A 1 1.99 13.75 9.27
N LYS A 2 1.49 12.51 9.26
CA LYS A 2 1.65 11.56 10.36
C LYS A 2 2.47 10.37 9.82
N ILE A 3 3.63 10.14 10.42
CA ILE A 3 4.48 9.00 10.07
C ILE A 3 4.39 7.96 11.19
N ARG A 4 4.22 6.70 10.79
CA ARG A 4 4.33 5.56 11.70
C ARG A 4 5.53 4.73 11.28
N LEU A 5 6.49 4.56 12.18
CA LEU A 5 7.63 3.69 11.98
C LEU A 5 7.32 2.27 12.45
N ILE A 6 7.59 1.29 11.58
CA ILE A 6 7.44 -0.13 11.88
C ILE A 6 8.82 -0.78 11.76
N LEU A 7 9.34 -1.33 12.84
CA LEU A 7 10.56 -2.12 12.83
C LEU A 7 10.19 -3.59 12.60
N THR A 8 10.50 -4.12 11.42
CA THR A 8 10.06 -5.46 11.01
C THR A 8 10.89 -6.59 11.62
N GLY A 9 12.14 -6.31 12.01
CA GLY A 9 13.11 -7.36 12.26
C GLY A 9 13.59 -8.00 10.96
N ALA A 10 14.49 -8.98 11.05
CA ALA A 10 15.08 -9.67 9.91
C ALA A 10 14.26 -10.91 9.52
N GLY A 11 14.09 -11.09 8.20
CA GLY A 11 13.48 -12.25 7.58
C GLY A 11 11.97 -12.13 7.30
N ASN A 12 11.52 -12.94 6.34
CA ASN A 12 10.18 -12.91 5.78
C ASN A 12 9.06 -12.99 6.83
N ILE A 13 9.18 -13.93 7.78
CA ILE A 13 8.13 -14.15 8.79
C ILE A 13 7.99 -12.95 9.71
N ALA A 14 9.12 -12.43 10.23
CA ALA A 14 9.12 -11.27 11.11
C ALA A 14 8.51 -10.05 10.40
N ALA A 15 8.92 -9.80 9.15
CA ALA A 15 8.42 -8.70 8.35
C ALA A 15 6.91 -8.80 8.08
N ALA A 16 6.42 -9.98 7.67
CA ALA A 16 4.99 -10.19 7.44
C ALA A 16 4.16 -10.00 8.71
N CYS A 17 4.62 -10.54 9.85
CA CYS A 17 3.93 -10.38 11.13
C CYS A 17 3.88 -8.92 11.59
N ALA A 18 4.99 -8.19 11.48
CA ALA A 18 5.05 -6.78 11.88
C ALA A 18 4.10 -5.90 11.04
N VAL A 19 4.11 -6.07 9.71
CA VAL A 19 3.24 -5.33 8.79
C VAL A 19 1.77 -5.68 9.04
N SER A 20 1.42 -6.97 9.04
CA SER A 20 0.03 -7.41 9.23
C SER A 20 -0.51 -7.05 10.60
N GLY A 21 0.28 -7.22 11.66
CA GLY A 21 -0.11 -6.85 13.03
C GLY A 21 -0.36 -5.36 13.17
N THR A 22 0.52 -4.53 12.62
CA THR A 22 0.37 -3.07 12.70
C THR A 22 -0.87 -2.59 11.95
N PHE A 23 -1.09 -3.04 10.72
CA PHE A 23 -2.24 -2.58 9.94
C PHE A 23 -3.55 -3.27 10.32
N GLY A 24 -3.50 -4.43 10.96
CA GLY A 24 -4.67 -5.03 11.59
C GLY A 24 -5.19 -4.21 12.79
N GLU A 25 -4.27 -3.60 13.55
CA GLU A 25 -4.62 -2.71 14.67
C GLU A 25 -4.91 -1.27 14.22
N PHE A 26 -4.16 -0.79 13.23
CA PHE A 26 -4.23 0.57 12.70
C PHE A 26 -4.39 0.55 11.18
N PRO A 27 -5.60 0.28 10.66
CA PRO A 27 -5.84 0.24 9.23
C PRO A 27 -5.47 1.55 8.54
N PRO A 28 -4.78 1.51 7.39
CA PRO A 28 -4.44 2.72 6.64
C PRO A 28 -5.66 3.32 5.95
N GLY A 29 -5.62 4.63 5.74
CA GLY A 29 -6.57 5.36 4.90
C GLY A 29 -6.22 5.27 3.40
N LYS A 30 -7.12 5.75 2.54
CA LYS A 30 -6.94 5.70 1.08
C LYS A 30 -5.75 6.52 0.56
N GLY A 31 -5.33 7.54 1.29
CA GLY A 31 -4.20 8.41 0.94
C GLY A 31 -2.88 8.03 1.62
N ASP A 32 -2.86 6.94 2.38
CA ASP A 32 -1.64 6.50 3.06
C ASP A 32 -0.72 5.72 2.13
N PHE A 33 0.57 5.79 2.42
CA PHE A 33 1.62 5.06 1.69
C PHE A 33 2.39 4.14 2.63
N LEU A 34 2.80 3.00 2.12
CA LEU A 34 3.76 2.09 2.73
C LEU A 34 5.13 2.29 2.07
N VAL A 35 6.10 2.81 2.82
CA VAL A 35 7.48 2.95 2.35
C VAL A 35 8.36 1.97 3.13
N ASN A 36 8.84 0.94 2.45
CA ASN A 36 9.81 0.00 3.00
C ASN A 36 11.23 0.52 2.74
N ILE A 37 11.99 0.72 3.78
CA ILE A 37 13.40 1.13 3.70
C ILE A 37 14.23 0.06 4.41
N GLY A 38 15.30 -0.40 3.77
CA GLY A 38 16.16 -1.41 4.35
C GLY A 38 17.47 -1.60 3.61
N SER A 39 18.28 -2.51 4.12
CA SER A 39 19.54 -2.94 3.47
C SER A 39 19.26 -3.99 2.39
N ALA A 40 20.16 -4.06 1.42
CA ALA A 40 20.26 -5.15 0.46
C ALA A 40 21.71 -5.43 0.10
N ALA A 41 22.00 -6.65 -0.31
CA ALA A 41 23.22 -6.98 -1.00
C ALA A 41 23.08 -6.73 -2.50
N ALA A 42 24.13 -6.27 -3.16
CA ALA A 42 24.20 -6.24 -4.62
C ALA A 42 24.78 -7.56 -5.16
N ASP A 43 24.58 -7.82 -6.45
CA ASP A 43 25.23 -8.94 -7.12
C ASP A 43 26.76 -8.74 -7.07
N ALA A 44 27.46 -9.77 -6.59
CA ALA A 44 28.92 -9.73 -6.50
C ALA A 44 29.63 -9.58 -7.88
N ASN A 45 28.91 -9.88 -8.95
CA ASN A 45 29.41 -9.78 -10.32
C ASN A 45 29.03 -8.46 -11.02
N ASP A 46 28.26 -7.60 -10.35
CA ASP A 46 27.90 -6.28 -10.90
C ASP A 46 28.72 -5.16 -10.28
N PRO A 47 29.83 -4.73 -10.94
CA PRO A 47 30.67 -3.66 -10.43
C PRO A 47 30.06 -2.26 -10.59
N SER A 48 28.92 -2.13 -11.28
CA SER A 48 28.26 -0.84 -11.49
C SER A 48 27.51 -0.36 -10.26
N VAL A 49 27.11 -1.27 -9.37
CA VAL A 49 26.40 -0.99 -8.11
C VAL A 49 27.40 -0.76 -6.98
N ARG A 50 27.26 0.33 -6.26
CA ARG A 50 28.22 0.73 -5.20
C ARG A 50 27.62 0.58 -3.81
N ASP A 51 28.49 0.29 -2.87
CA ASP A 51 28.17 0.35 -1.44
C ASP A 51 27.61 1.72 -1.03
N GLY A 52 26.50 1.72 -0.29
CA GLY A 52 25.81 2.92 0.15
C GLY A 52 24.88 3.54 -0.89
N GLU A 53 24.84 3.03 -2.11
CA GLU A 53 23.90 3.49 -3.13
C GLU A 53 22.47 3.05 -2.80
N ILE A 54 21.48 3.92 -3.06
CA ILE A 54 20.07 3.65 -2.81
C ILE A 54 19.33 3.41 -4.11
N PHE A 55 18.49 2.38 -4.12
CA PHE A 55 17.66 1.99 -5.25
C PHE A 55 16.18 1.95 -4.90
N LEU A 56 15.33 2.26 -5.86
CA LEU A 56 13.90 1.99 -5.82
C LEU A 56 13.65 0.66 -6.53
N CYS A 57 13.04 -0.30 -5.81
CA CYS A 57 12.78 -1.62 -6.36
C CYS A 57 11.44 -1.64 -7.10
N ASN A 58 11.48 -1.84 -8.41
CA ASN A 58 10.32 -1.91 -9.30
C ASN A 58 9.82 -3.34 -9.56
N LYS A 59 10.63 -4.35 -9.21
CA LYS A 59 10.29 -5.77 -9.31
C LYS A 59 10.85 -6.51 -8.09
N ILE A 60 9.99 -7.30 -7.44
CA ILE A 60 10.31 -8.04 -6.23
C ILE A 60 10.02 -9.51 -6.49
N THR A 61 11.02 -10.37 -6.43
CA THR A 61 10.86 -11.82 -6.61
C THR A 61 11.10 -12.55 -5.30
N GLU A 62 10.15 -13.35 -4.87
CA GLU A 62 10.33 -14.27 -3.74
C GLU A 62 11.00 -15.54 -4.25
N GLN A 63 12.22 -15.81 -3.82
CA GLN A 63 13.06 -16.86 -4.36
C GLN A 63 12.47 -18.26 -4.17
N THR A 64 11.90 -18.55 -3.01
CA THR A 64 11.43 -19.90 -2.66
C THR A 64 10.28 -20.37 -3.54
N THR A 65 9.36 -19.47 -3.88
CA THR A 65 8.16 -19.79 -4.68
C THR A 65 8.25 -19.33 -6.13
N GLY A 66 9.23 -18.48 -6.47
CA GLY A 66 9.35 -17.82 -7.77
C GLY A 66 8.27 -16.75 -8.03
N ARG A 67 7.46 -16.41 -7.03
CA ARG A 67 6.42 -15.37 -7.19
C ARG A 67 7.05 -14.00 -7.34
N THR A 68 6.56 -13.26 -8.31
CA THR A 68 7.04 -11.91 -8.61
C THR A 68 5.95 -10.88 -8.38
N PHE A 69 6.33 -9.75 -7.83
CA PHE A 69 5.46 -8.63 -7.50
C PHE A 69 6.01 -7.36 -8.12
N TYR A 70 5.12 -6.46 -8.52
CA TYR A 70 5.47 -5.22 -9.19
C TYR A 70 4.81 -4.04 -8.43
N PRO A 71 5.57 -3.32 -7.59
CA PRO A 71 5.12 -2.00 -7.12
C PRO A 71 4.96 -1.07 -8.31
N ASP A 72 3.88 -0.28 -8.33
CA ASP A 72 3.67 0.70 -9.41
C ASP A 72 4.54 1.93 -9.17
N VAL A 73 5.58 2.11 -9.98
CA VAL A 73 6.46 3.27 -9.93
C VAL A 73 5.87 4.40 -10.78
N ILE A 74 4.83 5.06 -10.26
CA ILE A 74 4.11 6.13 -10.98
C ILE A 74 4.51 7.54 -10.51
N TYR A 75 5.21 7.65 -9.40
CA TYR A 75 5.64 8.92 -8.83
C TYR A 75 7.08 9.22 -9.23
N ARG A 76 7.38 10.51 -9.47
CA ARG A 76 8.75 10.94 -9.77
C ARG A 76 9.65 10.71 -8.56
N HIS A 77 10.83 10.16 -8.80
CA HIS A 77 11.83 9.89 -7.77
C HIS A 77 13.26 10.10 -8.30
N PRO A 78 14.23 10.39 -7.43
CA PRO A 78 15.62 10.61 -7.82
C PRO A 78 16.45 9.33 -7.88
N PHE A 79 15.91 8.18 -7.48
CA PHE A 79 16.64 6.93 -7.29
C PHE A 79 16.82 6.18 -8.61
N ALA A 80 17.93 5.47 -8.74
CA ALA A 80 18.06 4.42 -9.75
C ALA A 80 17.08 3.27 -9.43
N GLU A 81 16.62 2.57 -10.45
CA GLU A 81 15.71 1.44 -10.29
C GLU A 81 16.45 0.12 -10.29
N ALA A 82 15.96 -0.85 -9.53
CA ALA A 82 16.53 -2.19 -9.44
C ALA A 82 15.46 -3.28 -9.29
N GLU A 83 15.82 -4.50 -9.70
CA GLU A 83 15.11 -5.70 -9.29
C GLU A 83 15.63 -6.16 -7.92
N ILE A 84 14.76 -6.74 -7.09
CA ILE A 84 15.18 -7.34 -5.83
C ILE A 84 14.68 -8.78 -5.70
N VAL A 85 15.55 -9.66 -5.23
CA VAL A 85 15.24 -11.05 -4.91
C VAL A 85 15.23 -11.23 -3.40
N THR A 86 14.08 -11.56 -2.84
CA THR A 86 13.94 -11.84 -1.41
C THR A 86 14.24 -13.30 -1.13
N GLN A 87 15.25 -13.54 -0.29
CA GLN A 87 15.75 -14.86 0.08
C GLN A 87 15.44 -15.21 1.54
N ALA A 88 15.45 -16.49 1.87
CA ALA A 88 15.28 -16.93 3.26
C ALA A 88 16.57 -16.80 4.10
N VAL A 89 17.71 -16.65 3.45
CA VAL A 89 19.05 -16.52 4.07
C VAL A 89 19.81 -15.36 3.42
N PRO A 90 20.81 -14.78 4.12
CA PRO A 90 21.61 -13.72 3.53
C PRO A 90 22.30 -14.16 2.23
N TYR A 91 22.35 -13.28 1.25
CA TYR A 91 23.04 -13.50 -0.02
C TYR A 91 24.55 -13.68 0.20
N ARG A 92 25.13 -14.71 -0.40
CA ARG A 92 26.55 -15.08 -0.21
C ARG A 92 27.41 -14.98 -1.46
N GLY A 93 26.85 -14.49 -2.60
CA GLY A 93 27.56 -14.41 -3.87
C GLY A 93 27.49 -15.72 -4.69
N ALA A 94 28.17 -15.75 -5.76
CA ALA A 94 28.16 -16.48 -7.02
C ALA A 94 27.93 -18.00 -7.10
N ASN A 95 27.11 -18.64 -6.30
CA ASN A 95 26.69 -20.02 -6.52
C ASN A 95 25.21 -20.18 -6.95
N GLU A 96 24.52 -19.08 -7.18
CA GLU A 96 23.16 -19.16 -7.69
C GLU A 96 23.20 -19.09 -9.22
N THR A 97 22.60 -20.06 -9.85
CA THR A 97 22.44 -20.15 -11.30
C THR A 97 21.92 -18.82 -11.82
N GLN A 98 22.75 -18.14 -12.59
CA GLN A 98 22.34 -16.95 -13.33
C GLN A 98 21.17 -17.35 -14.21
N ASP A 99 20.01 -16.83 -13.93
CA ASP A 99 18.87 -16.94 -14.85
C ASP A 99 19.24 -16.12 -16.09
N PRO A 100 19.36 -16.76 -17.28
CA PRO A 100 19.80 -16.04 -18.48
C PRO A 100 18.81 -15.01 -19.00
N GLU A 101 17.62 -14.90 -18.41
CA GLU A 101 16.60 -13.88 -18.72
C GLU A 101 16.80 -12.56 -17.96
N ASN A 102 18.01 -12.29 -17.50
CA ASN A 102 18.31 -11.07 -16.75
C ASN A 102 18.06 -9.80 -17.59
N GLY A 103 17.07 -9.03 -17.18
CA GLY A 103 16.85 -7.67 -17.66
C GLY A 103 18.11 -6.80 -17.44
N ALA A 104 18.26 -5.75 -18.26
CA ALA A 104 19.38 -4.82 -18.24
C ALA A 104 19.31 -3.86 -17.04
N GLY A 105 19.32 -4.35 -15.78
CA GLY A 105 19.20 -3.52 -14.58
C GLY A 105 19.94 -4.11 -13.39
N ALA A 106 20.19 -3.29 -12.36
CA ALA A 106 20.81 -3.71 -11.11
C ALA A 106 19.93 -4.78 -10.42
N ARG A 107 20.56 -5.83 -9.90
CA ARG A 107 19.90 -6.88 -9.12
C ARG A 107 20.38 -6.84 -7.67
N LEU A 108 19.42 -6.74 -6.78
CA LEU A 108 19.64 -6.69 -5.33
C LEU A 108 19.05 -7.93 -4.66
N TYR A 109 19.51 -8.20 -3.44
CA TYR A 109 19.08 -9.33 -2.61
C TYR A 109 18.78 -8.86 -1.20
N ASP A 110 17.62 -9.25 -0.68
CA ASP A 110 17.22 -9.00 0.71
C ASP A 110 16.54 -10.23 1.34
N MET A 111 15.99 -10.03 2.53
CA MET A 111 15.27 -11.08 3.25
C MET A 111 13.81 -10.68 3.60
N GLU A 112 13.30 -9.53 3.19
CA GLU A 112 12.04 -9.00 3.68
C GLU A 112 11.08 -8.43 2.62
N ALA A 113 11.56 -7.90 1.51
CA ALA A 113 10.74 -7.10 0.59
C ALA A 113 9.50 -7.84 0.07
N ALA A 114 9.63 -9.10 -0.32
CA ALA A 114 8.50 -9.88 -0.80
C ALA A 114 7.45 -10.12 0.30
N ALA A 115 7.87 -10.30 1.54
CA ALA A 115 6.97 -10.48 2.67
C ALA A 115 6.24 -9.17 3.03
N VAL A 116 6.95 -8.04 3.00
CA VAL A 116 6.37 -6.71 3.19
C VAL A 116 5.35 -6.43 2.10
N TYR A 117 5.67 -6.71 0.82
CA TYR A 117 4.74 -6.54 -0.27
C TYR A 117 3.48 -7.39 -0.10
N GLN A 118 3.65 -8.69 0.14
CA GLN A 118 2.52 -9.61 0.28
C GLN A 118 1.60 -9.23 1.46
N ALA A 119 2.17 -8.88 2.61
CA ALA A 119 1.39 -8.43 3.77
C ALA A 119 0.75 -7.06 3.53
N GLY A 120 1.47 -6.13 2.91
CA GLY A 120 0.99 -4.80 2.56
C GLY A 120 -0.16 -4.82 1.54
N ALA A 121 -0.14 -5.74 0.58
CA ALA A 121 -1.15 -5.85 -0.47
C ALA A 121 -2.58 -6.16 0.03
N TYR A 122 -2.74 -6.56 1.30
CA TYR A 122 -4.06 -6.66 1.93
C TYR A 122 -4.65 -5.29 2.30
N TYR A 123 -3.83 -4.25 2.34
CA TYR A 123 -4.19 -2.92 2.84
C TYR A 123 -3.94 -1.80 1.84
N PHE A 124 -2.98 -1.98 0.94
CA PHE A 124 -2.51 -0.98 -0.02
C PHE A 124 -2.60 -1.48 -1.45
N GLY A 125 -2.89 -0.58 -2.37
CA GLY A 125 -2.68 -0.83 -3.80
C GLY A 125 -1.20 -0.80 -4.18
N PRO A 126 -0.80 -1.39 -5.33
CA PRO A 126 0.60 -1.40 -5.78
C PRO A 126 1.23 0.00 -5.89
N HIS A 127 0.44 1.01 -6.25
CA HIS A 127 0.84 2.42 -6.36
C HIS A 127 1.07 3.11 -5.01
N GLN A 128 0.64 2.51 -3.91
CA GLN A 128 0.82 3.03 -2.55
C GLN A 128 2.01 2.38 -1.84
N MET A 129 2.72 1.46 -2.49
CA MET A 129 3.84 0.74 -1.90
C MET A 129 5.15 1.08 -2.59
N THR A 130 6.13 1.54 -1.83
CA THR A 130 7.47 1.88 -2.31
C THR A 130 8.52 1.08 -1.56
N PHE A 131 9.52 0.59 -2.27
CA PHE A 131 10.59 -0.22 -1.72
C PHE A 131 11.93 0.43 -2.04
N LEU A 132 12.56 1.03 -1.02
CA LEU A 132 13.87 1.68 -1.11
C LEU A 132 14.91 0.79 -0.43
N LYS A 133 15.96 0.44 -1.15
CA LYS A 133 17.02 -0.42 -0.65
C LYS A 133 18.39 0.24 -0.79
N VAL A 134 19.13 0.23 0.31
CA VAL A 134 20.50 0.73 0.38
C VAL A 134 21.46 -0.45 0.31
N VAL A 135 22.38 -0.41 -0.63
CA VAL A 135 23.39 -1.46 -0.81
C VAL A 135 24.36 -1.42 0.37
N THR A 136 24.45 -2.54 1.08
CA THR A 136 25.33 -2.64 2.27
C THR A 136 26.50 -3.56 2.09
N ASP A 137 26.40 -4.49 1.15
CA ASP A 137 27.44 -5.46 0.80
C ASP A 137 27.20 -6.05 -0.60
N HIS A 138 28.13 -6.89 -1.05
CA HIS A 138 28.06 -7.59 -2.34
C HIS A 138 28.07 -9.12 -2.16
N GLY A 139 27.52 -9.59 -1.06
CA GLY A 139 27.41 -11.02 -0.83
C GLY A 139 28.72 -11.77 -0.76
N VAL A 140 29.76 -11.18 -0.20
CA VAL A 140 31.11 -11.75 -0.20
C VAL A 140 31.13 -13.07 0.59
N ALA A 141 31.40 -14.16 -0.12
CA ALA A 141 31.70 -15.44 0.48
C ALA A 141 32.98 -15.36 1.33
N GLY A 142 32.85 -15.55 2.62
CA GLY A 142 34.00 -15.78 3.50
C GLY A 142 34.25 -14.68 4.52
N ASN A 143 34.10 -15.04 5.73
CA ASN A 143 34.36 -14.44 7.03
C ASN A 143 33.19 -13.94 7.83
N GLY A 144 31.92 -14.23 7.47
CA GLY A 144 30.77 -14.10 8.36
C GLY A 144 30.43 -12.68 8.85
N LYS A 145 31.02 -11.66 8.29
CA LYS A 145 30.72 -10.28 8.60
C LYS A 145 29.79 -9.70 7.53
N THR A 146 28.54 -10.15 7.53
CA THR A 146 27.43 -9.27 7.12
C THR A 146 27.59 -7.98 7.91
N GLY A 147 27.47 -6.83 7.25
CA GLY A 147 27.79 -5.53 7.84
C GLY A 147 27.28 -5.39 9.27
N GLN A 148 28.13 -4.83 10.14
CA GLN A 148 27.75 -4.56 11.52
C GLN A 148 26.47 -3.70 11.51
N PRO A 149 25.48 -3.95 12.39
CA PRO A 149 24.23 -3.18 12.41
C PRO A 149 24.42 -1.66 12.39
N GLU A 150 25.49 -1.19 13.08
CA GLU A 150 25.87 0.22 13.12
C GLU A 150 26.30 0.75 11.74
N GLN A 151 27.03 -0.05 10.95
CA GLN A 151 27.46 0.32 9.59
C GLN A 151 26.29 0.34 8.62
N ILE A 152 25.35 -0.62 8.74
CA ILE A 152 24.10 -0.62 7.98
C ILE A 152 23.29 0.64 8.30
N GLY A 153 23.12 0.95 9.59
CA GLY A 153 22.44 2.15 10.03
C GLY A 153 23.05 3.43 9.49
N GLN A 154 24.39 3.54 9.49
CA GLN A 154 25.10 4.70 8.94
C GLN A 154 24.90 4.85 7.43
N LYS A 155 24.93 3.75 6.65
CA LYS A 155 24.69 3.79 5.21
C LYS A 155 23.26 4.22 4.88
N ILE A 156 22.26 3.73 5.64
CA ILE A 156 20.87 4.15 5.47
C ILE A 156 20.70 5.63 5.87
N ALA A 157 21.30 6.05 6.99
CA ALA A 157 21.23 7.44 7.46
C ALA A 157 21.89 8.43 6.47
N ALA A 158 22.91 8.00 5.74
CA ALA A 158 23.52 8.82 4.69
C ALA A 158 22.57 9.16 3.53
N GLN A 159 21.46 8.45 3.40
CA GLN A 159 20.42 8.68 2.38
C GLN A 159 19.22 9.49 2.91
N GLU A 160 19.29 10.00 4.16
CA GLU A 160 18.18 10.67 4.84
C GLU A 160 17.58 11.81 4.00
N GLU A 161 18.40 12.67 3.45
CA GLU A 161 17.93 13.83 2.66
C GLU A 161 17.10 13.40 1.44
N ALA A 162 17.60 12.43 0.66
CA ALA A 162 16.91 11.93 -0.52
C ALA A 162 15.61 11.20 -0.17
N VAL A 163 15.62 10.41 0.91
CA VAL A 163 14.44 9.68 1.40
C VAL A 163 13.39 10.65 1.92
N CYS A 164 13.78 11.63 2.74
CA CYS A 164 12.86 12.63 3.26
C CYS A 164 12.24 13.48 2.15
N ALA A 165 13.03 13.92 1.17
CA ALA A 165 12.53 14.65 0.01
C ALA A 165 11.51 13.84 -0.80
N TYR A 166 11.75 12.53 -0.96
CA TYR A 166 10.81 11.63 -1.64
C TYR A 166 9.51 11.46 -0.84
N ILE A 167 9.57 11.22 0.47
CA ILE A 167 8.40 11.12 1.35
C ILE A 167 7.58 12.42 1.31
N ASP A 168 8.24 13.58 1.33
CA ASP A 168 7.57 14.87 1.19
C ASP A 168 6.91 15.06 -0.18
N SER A 169 7.48 14.48 -1.24
CA SER A 169 6.85 14.50 -2.56
C SER A 169 5.55 13.66 -2.61
N LEU A 170 5.56 12.47 -1.99
CA LEU A 170 4.36 11.63 -1.86
C LEU A 170 3.27 12.35 -1.07
N ARG A 171 3.62 13.04 0.01
CA ARG A 171 2.70 13.84 0.80
C ARG A 171 2.02 14.92 -0.04
N ARG A 172 2.80 15.70 -0.80
CA ARG A 172 2.26 16.77 -1.65
C ARG A 172 1.28 16.25 -2.69
N ILE A 173 1.60 15.12 -3.33
CA ILE A 173 0.72 14.48 -4.30
C ILE A 173 -0.63 14.12 -3.67
N THR A 174 -0.62 13.59 -2.43
CA THR A 174 -1.85 13.26 -1.71
C THR A 174 -2.66 14.50 -1.39
N GLU A 175 -2.01 15.58 -0.93
CA GLU A 175 -2.66 16.85 -0.60
C GLU A 175 -3.27 17.50 -1.85
N GLU A 176 -2.52 17.58 -2.96
CA GLU A 176 -2.99 18.10 -4.24
C GLU A 176 -4.17 17.27 -4.81
N ALA A 177 -4.10 15.94 -4.75
CA ALA A 177 -5.18 15.07 -5.18
C ALA A 177 -6.46 15.25 -4.35
N VAL A 178 -6.33 15.50 -3.05
CA VAL A 178 -7.47 15.79 -2.16
C VAL A 178 -8.08 17.15 -2.48
N GLU A 179 -7.26 18.16 -2.76
CA GLU A 179 -7.71 19.51 -3.13
C GLU A 179 -8.39 19.53 -4.50
N GLU A 180 -7.76 18.93 -5.52
CA GLU A 180 -8.31 18.90 -6.88
C GLU A 180 -9.60 18.07 -7.00
N CYS A 181 -9.68 16.94 -6.32
CA CYS A 181 -10.87 16.10 -6.35
C CYS A 181 -12.02 16.64 -5.49
N GLY A 182 -11.76 17.52 -4.53
CA GLY A 182 -12.74 17.90 -3.49
C GLY A 182 -13.27 16.66 -2.74
N CYS A 183 -12.51 15.54 -2.83
CA CYS A 183 -12.97 14.23 -2.42
C CYS A 183 -13.08 14.06 -0.90
N GLY A 184 -12.32 14.80 -0.11
CA GLY A 184 -12.37 14.69 1.34
C GLY A 184 -13.77 15.02 1.89
N ALA A 185 -14.28 16.20 1.61
CA ALA A 185 -15.61 16.63 2.06
C ALA A 185 -16.73 15.78 1.45
N LYS A 186 -16.62 15.38 0.16
CA LYS A 186 -17.62 14.53 -0.49
C LYS A 186 -17.63 13.12 0.02
N GLN A 187 -16.49 12.55 0.41
CA GLN A 187 -16.39 11.20 0.97
C GLN A 187 -16.93 11.15 2.40
N ASP A 188 -16.68 12.19 3.20
CA ASP A 188 -17.26 12.30 4.55
C ASP A 188 -18.78 12.44 4.47
N GLU A 189 -19.30 13.23 3.51
CA GLU A 189 -20.72 13.33 3.25
C GLU A 189 -21.34 12.01 2.75
N GLU A 190 -20.64 11.29 1.86
CA GLU A 190 -21.04 9.96 1.38
C GLU A 190 -21.17 8.97 2.54
N GLU A 191 -20.17 8.89 3.39
CA GLU A 191 -20.17 7.97 4.53
C GLU A 191 -21.25 8.35 5.57
N MET A 192 -21.49 9.64 5.77
CA MET A 192 -22.61 10.13 6.59
C MET A 192 -23.96 9.75 6.02
N ASP A 193 -24.17 9.91 4.70
CA ASP A 193 -25.41 9.54 4.04
C ASP A 193 -25.64 8.02 4.12
N ILE A 194 -24.59 7.21 3.89
CA ILE A 194 -24.64 5.74 4.01
C ILE A 194 -25.02 5.35 5.43
N ARG A 195 -24.33 5.88 6.43
CA ARG A 195 -24.57 5.56 7.83
C ARG A 195 -26.01 5.90 8.24
N ARG A 196 -26.44 7.12 7.95
CA ARG A 196 -27.79 7.59 8.25
C ARG A 196 -28.85 6.73 7.58
N LEU A 197 -28.71 6.49 6.27
CA LEU A 197 -29.70 5.67 5.54
C LEU A 197 -29.71 4.23 6.04
N THR A 198 -28.57 3.66 6.40
CA THR A 198 -28.46 2.30 6.96
C THR A 198 -29.18 2.19 8.31
N GLU A 199 -29.02 3.18 9.19
CA GLU A 199 -29.71 3.27 10.48
C GLU A 199 -31.23 3.41 10.28
N ASP A 200 -31.68 4.33 9.43
CA ASP A 200 -33.07 4.65 9.18
C ASP A 200 -33.84 3.54 8.44
N LEU A 201 -33.14 2.67 7.72
CA LEU A 201 -33.68 1.48 7.09
C LEU A 201 -33.67 0.23 8.00
N HIS A 202 -33.12 0.30 9.20
CA HIS A 202 -32.82 -0.86 10.06
C HIS A 202 -32.09 -1.98 9.29
N ALA A 203 -31.10 -1.61 8.48
CA ALA A 203 -30.46 -2.49 7.52
C ALA A 203 -29.67 -3.63 8.20
N SER A 204 -29.74 -4.82 7.60
CA SER A 204 -28.81 -5.91 7.91
C SER A 204 -27.43 -5.62 7.29
N LYS A 205 -26.38 -6.34 7.72
CA LYS A 205 -25.03 -6.21 7.13
C LYS A 205 -25.03 -6.38 5.60
N THR A 206 -25.84 -7.30 5.07
CA THR A 206 -25.97 -7.51 3.63
C THR A 206 -26.64 -6.30 2.95
N MET A 207 -27.66 -5.75 3.57
CA MET A 207 -28.37 -4.58 3.06
C MET A 207 -27.51 -3.31 3.16
N GLU A 208 -26.72 -3.16 4.20
CA GLU A 208 -25.73 -2.08 4.35
C GLU A 208 -24.74 -2.09 3.18
N ALA A 209 -24.21 -3.27 2.82
CA ALA A 209 -23.32 -3.40 1.67
C ALA A 209 -24.03 -2.99 0.35
N MET A 210 -25.31 -3.32 0.19
CA MET A 210 -26.12 -2.89 -0.97
C MET A 210 -26.33 -1.38 -0.97
N VAL A 211 -26.68 -0.77 0.16
CA VAL A 211 -26.85 0.69 0.30
C VAL A 211 -25.57 1.39 -0.09
N ARG A 212 -24.44 0.96 0.43
CA ARG A 212 -23.10 1.50 0.13
C ARG A 212 -22.80 1.43 -1.37
N GLN A 213 -23.05 0.28 -1.98
CA GLN A 213 -22.81 0.08 -3.41
C GLN A 213 -23.69 1.00 -4.27
N HIS A 214 -24.96 1.17 -3.93
CA HIS A 214 -25.90 1.99 -4.71
C HIS A 214 -25.62 3.48 -4.54
N ILE A 215 -25.37 3.97 -3.32
CA ILE A 215 -25.00 5.38 -3.11
C ILE A 215 -23.75 5.72 -3.92
N ARG A 216 -22.73 4.85 -3.86
CA ARG A 216 -21.51 5.04 -4.65
C ARG A 216 -21.76 5.06 -6.15
N TYR A 217 -22.60 4.14 -6.63
CA TYR A 217 -22.99 4.11 -8.04
C TYR A 217 -23.71 5.41 -8.46
N TRP A 218 -24.70 5.85 -7.68
CA TRP A 218 -25.45 7.07 -7.98
C TRP A 218 -24.56 8.31 -8.00
N MET A 219 -23.65 8.42 -7.06
CA MET A 219 -22.66 9.51 -7.04
C MET A 219 -21.77 9.50 -8.28
N LEU A 220 -21.18 8.36 -8.62
CA LEU A 220 -20.30 8.22 -9.78
C LEU A 220 -21.03 8.46 -11.11
N SER A 221 -22.33 8.14 -11.16
CA SER A 221 -23.19 8.34 -12.33
C SER A 221 -23.82 9.74 -12.40
N GLY A 222 -23.52 10.62 -11.42
CA GLY A 222 -24.11 11.97 -11.36
C GLY A 222 -25.61 11.99 -11.05
N ILE A 223 -26.16 10.91 -10.48
CA ILE A 223 -27.58 10.80 -10.12
C ILE A 223 -27.81 11.51 -8.78
N ASP A 224 -28.74 12.44 -8.75
CA ASP A 224 -29.11 13.17 -7.51
C ASP A 224 -30.02 12.31 -6.61
N TYR A 225 -29.41 11.36 -5.91
CA TYR A 225 -30.12 10.52 -4.95
C TYR A 225 -30.57 11.29 -3.69
N ARG A 226 -29.89 12.38 -3.34
CA ARG A 226 -30.21 13.18 -2.14
C ARG A 226 -31.57 13.84 -2.22
N THR A 227 -31.99 14.31 -3.40
CA THR A 227 -33.33 14.82 -3.61
C THR A 227 -34.38 13.74 -3.36
N VAL A 228 -34.19 12.53 -3.86
CA VAL A 228 -35.10 11.41 -3.60
C VAL A 228 -35.14 11.04 -2.11
N LEU A 229 -34.02 11.03 -1.43
CA LEU A 229 -33.99 10.77 0.02
C LEU A 229 -34.78 11.84 0.78
N LYS A 230 -34.61 13.13 0.46
CA LYS A 230 -35.39 14.24 1.06
C LYS A 230 -36.90 14.04 0.88
N GLU A 231 -37.35 13.63 -0.31
CA GLU A 231 -38.77 13.28 -0.56
C GLU A 231 -39.24 12.13 0.31
N MET A 232 -38.42 11.08 0.50
CA MET A 232 -38.79 9.94 1.35
C MET A 232 -38.93 10.33 2.81
N TYR A 233 -38.04 11.23 3.32
CA TYR A 233 -38.19 11.80 4.66
C TYR A 233 -39.41 12.72 4.76
N ALA A 234 -39.61 13.59 3.81
CA ALA A 234 -40.78 14.52 3.80
C ALA A 234 -42.11 13.80 3.74
N SER A 235 -42.17 12.65 3.06
CA SER A 235 -43.39 11.80 2.98
C SER A 235 -43.57 10.88 4.19
N GLY A 236 -42.68 10.91 5.18
CA GLY A 236 -42.75 10.08 6.38
C GLY A 236 -42.47 8.58 6.13
N LYS A 237 -41.83 8.26 5.00
CA LYS A 237 -41.38 6.88 4.67
C LYS A 237 -40.05 6.52 5.29
N LEU A 238 -39.25 7.52 5.65
CA LEU A 238 -38.04 7.40 6.43
C LEU A 238 -38.19 8.28 7.69
N PRO A 239 -37.65 7.84 8.86
CA PRO A 239 -37.09 6.53 9.12
C PRO A 239 -38.15 5.41 9.14
N CYS A 240 -37.76 4.17 8.75
CA CYS A 240 -38.62 3.00 8.78
C CYS A 240 -38.80 2.48 10.21
N ARG A 241 -39.85 1.71 10.46
CA ARG A 241 -40.17 1.15 11.78
C ARG A 241 -39.42 -0.15 12.07
N ASP A 242 -39.16 -0.92 11.03
CA ASP A 242 -38.52 -2.21 11.13
C ASP A 242 -37.78 -2.60 9.83
N LYS A 243 -37.05 -3.74 9.89
CA LYS A 243 -36.25 -4.26 8.75
C LYS A 243 -37.09 -4.60 7.52
N ARG A 244 -38.34 -4.98 7.68
CA ARG A 244 -39.23 -5.36 6.58
C ARG A 244 -39.65 -4.10 5.81
N GLU A 245 -40.04 -3.08 6.55
CA GLU A 245 -40.37 -1.77 5.98
C GLU A 245 -39.13 -1.16 5.31
N GLY A 246 -37.97 -1.27 5.95
CA GLY A 246 -36.70 -0.80 5.41
C GLY A 246 -36.35 -1.45 4.07
N LYS A 247 -36.56 -2.75 3.93
CA LYS A 247 -36.35 -3.44 2.65
C LYS A 247 -37.26 -2.91 1.53
N ASN A 248 -38.51 -2.72 1.82
CA ASN A 248 -39.49 -2.21 0.84
C ASN A 248 -39.16 -0.75 0.47
N CYS A 249 -38.81 0.06 1.46
CA CYS A 249 -38.43 1.45 1.27
C CYS A 249 -37.18 1.57 0.39
N PHE A 250 -36.17 0.75 0.63
CA PHE A 250 -34.95 0.74 -0.20
C PHE A 250 -35.21 0.32 -1.64
N GLU A 251 -36.08 -0.67 -1.88
CA GLU A 251 -36.51 -1.05 -3.23
C GLU A 251 -37.27 0.08 -3.92
N GLU A 252 -38.05 0.85 -3.19
CA GLU A 252 -38.74 2.04 -3.74
C GLU A 252 -37.73 3.13 -4.13
N ILE A 253 -36.73 3.42 -3.27
CA ILE A 253 -35.65 4.37 -3.57
C ILE A 253 -34.92 3.95 -4.85
N ARG A 254 -34.56 2.67 -4.95
CA ARG A 254 -33.88 2.14 -6.14
C ARG A 254 -34.69 2.33 -7.41
N ARG A 255 -36.03 2.05 -7.38
CA ARG A 255 -36.88 2.23 -8.54
C ARG A 255 -37.04 3.68 -8.98
N LYS A 256 -36.91 4.64 -8.08
CA LYS A 256 -36.97 6.06 -8.42
C LYS A 256 -35.65 6.58 -9.03
N LEU A 257 -34.55 5.88 -8.82
CA LEU A 257 -33.18 6.29 -9.20
C LEU A 257 -32.60 5.45 -10.35
N LEU A 258 -33.29 4.42 -10.79
CA LEU A 258 -33.02 3.63 -12.00
C LEU A 258 -33.88 4.13 -13.15
#